data_bf4aa96750ec9aced4a8ebd3269818a9
#
_entry.id   bf4aa96750ec9aced4a8ebd3269818a9
#
_cell.length_a   1.000
_cell.length_b   1.000
_cell.length_c   1.000
_cell.angle_alpha   90.00
_cell.angle_beta   90.00
_cell.angle_gamma   90.00
#
_symmetry.space_group_name_H-M   'P 1'
#
loop_
_entity.id
_entity.type
_entity.pdbx_description
1 polymer ?
#
loop_
_entity_poly.entity_id
_entity_poly.type
_entity_poly.pdbx_seq_one_letter_code
_entity_poly.pdbx_strand_id
1 'polypeptide(L)'
;MSVVESLKTDRILAVDDTPDNLILVETILESEGFEIDLVADGLSALQQIIESPPDLILLDVMMPGIDGYEVTRRIRSNPELPYIPILLITAFTESSVVEGLDAGADDFIRKPFDTDELLARVRSLLRLKHSLDEQQKMARQREDFVSRMTHDLRTPLVASDRMLNLFQQEIFCKISPEMKQAIAVMIRSNHNLTQMVNNLLEVYRIEAGKKTLNSETCNLSEMLIEVVEELNPIANDKGLTLKVDTSALEKLGENAGVVTGDRLELRRVFSNLIGNAIKFTDTGGIEARIFESAENNDKNLVTIEIEDTGYGIAAEDQATIFERFRQGRNKRAGSGLGLHLSRLIVEAHGGAIEIFSEVGKGSVFTVRLPKQSQLNN
;
A
#
# COMPACT_ATOMS: atom_id res chain seq x y z
N MET A 1 -12.39 36.09 7.74
CA MET A 1 -13.37 35.91 6.67
C MET A 1 -13.65 34.43 6.57
N SER A 2 -14.77 33.98 7.12
CA SER A 2 -15.22 32.59 7.03
C SER A 2 -15.65 32.34 5.58
N VAL A 3 -14.91 31.41 4.91
CA VAL A 3 -15.38 30.84 3.65
C VAL A 3 -16.63 30.04 4.01
N VAL A 4 -17.79 30.54 3.64
CA VAL A 4 -19.02 29.77 3.61
C VAL A 4 -18.78 28.72 2.53
N GLU A 5 -18.39 27.49 2.91
CA GLU A 5 -18.52 26.33 2.02
C GLU A 5 -19.99 26.31 1.60
N SER A 6 -20.26 26.54 0.32
CA SER A 6 -21.56 26.32 -0.25
C SER A 6 -21.91 24.86 0.03
N LEU A 7 -22.93 24.62 0.83
CA LEU A 7 -23.46 23.28 1.08
C LEU A 7 -23.81 22.71 -0.31
N LYS A 8 -22.98 21.80 -0.81
CA LYS A 8 -23.25 21.09 -2.05
C LYS A 8 -24.52 20.29 -1.79
N THR A 9 -25.57 20.57 -2.54
CA THR A 9 -26.81 19.80 -2.49
C THR A 9 -26.53 18.39 -3.00
N ASP A 10 -26.90 17.37 -2.23
CA ASP A 10 -26.74 15.98 -2.65
C ASP A 10 -27.64 15.68 -3.84
N ARG A 11 -27.06 15.07 -4.88
CA ARG A 11 -27.77 14.71 -6.09
C ARG A 11 -28.13 13.24 -6.09
N ILE A 12 -29.42 12.94 -6.22
CA ILE A 12 -29.97 11.60 -6.17
C ILE A 12 -30.54 11.24 -7.56
N LEU A 13 -30.15 10.09 -8.09
CA LEU A 13 -30.72 9.52 -9.29
C LEU A 13 -31.85 8.55 -8.92
N ALA A 14 -33.06 8.83 -9.33
CA ALA A 14 -34.19 7.92 -9.19
C ALA A 14 -34.52 7.23 -10.53
N VAL A 15 -34.55 5.90 -10.50
CA VAL A 15 -34.74 5.04 -11.67
C VAL A 15 -35.93 4.14 -11.44
N ASP A 16 -37.03 4.33 -12.20
CA ASP A 16 -38.27 3.52 -12.14
C ASP A 16 -39.00 3.65 -13.48
N ASP A 17 -39.51 2.56 -14.02
CA ASP A 17 -40.23 2.57 -15.30
C ASP A 17 -41.65 3.14 -15.19
N THR A 18 -42.13 3.37 -13.98
CA THR A 18 -43.46 3.91 -13.69
C THR A 18 -43.36 5.40 -13.38
N PRO A 19 -43.89 6.31 -14.24
CA PRO A 19 -43.82 7.76 -14.04
C PRO A 19 -44.41 8.24 -12.70
N ASP A 20 -45.47 7.63 -12.23
CA ASP A 20 -46.11 7.99 -10.95
C ASP A 20 -45.18 7.74 -9.76
N ASN A 21 -44.36 6.68 -9.80
CA ASN A 21 -43.36 6.40 -8.77
C ASN A 21 -42.24 7.46 -8.79
N LEU A 22 -41.77 7.83 -9.96
CA LEU A 22 -40.76 8.88 -10.12
C LEU A 22 -41.23 10.20 -9.55
N ILE A 23 -42.48 10.64 -9.89
CA ILE A 23 -43.09 11.88 -9.37
C ILE A 23 -43.23 11.82 -7.84
N LEU A 24 -43.62 10.66 -7.28
CA LEU A 24 -43.74 10.49 -5.84
C LEU A 24 -42.38 10.67 -5.14
N VAL A 25 -41.34 9.97 -5.62
CA VAL A 25 -39.99 10.04 -5.08
C VAL A 25 -39.42 11.44 -5.21
N GLU A 26 -39.57 12.09 -6.36
CA GLU A 26 -39.17 13.46 -6.60
C GLU A 26 -39.81 14.43 -5.59
N THR A 27 -41.13 14.37 -5.43
CA THR A 27 -41.88 15.24 -4.52
C THR A 27 -41.39 15.07 -3.07
N ILE A 28 -41.14 13.83 -2.62
CA ILE A 28 -40.65 13.55 -1.27
C ILE A 28 -39.26 14.15 -1.08
N LEU A 29 -38.34 13.87 -1.98
CA LEU A 29 -36.93 14.21 -1.80
C LEU A 29 -36.63 15.70 -2.07
N GLU A 30 -37.31 16.33 -3.04
CA GLU A 30 -37.19 17.79 -3.26
C GLU A 30 -37.67 18.59 -2.05
N SER A 31 -38.74 18.12 -1.36
CA SER A 31 -39.23 18.77 -0.13
C SER A 31 -38.18 18.80 0.99
N GLU A 32 -37.18 17.91 0.96
CA GLU A 32 -36.08 17.80 1.90
C GLU A 32 -34.80 18.53 1.40
N GLY A 33 -34.86 19.12 0.19
CA GLY A 33 -33.81 19.94 -0.38
C GLY A 33 -32.75 19.16 -1.17
N PHE A 34 -33.04 17.93 -1.60
CA PHE A 34 -32.18 17.16 -2.50
C PHE A 34 -32.38 17.56 -3.95
N GLU A 35 -31.35 17.43 -4.78
CA GLU A 35 -31.43 17.56 -6.24
C GLU A 35 -31.73 16.20 -6.86
N ILE A 36 -32.75 16.07 -7.68
CA ILE A 36 -33.21 14.78 -8.16
C ILE A 36 -33.14 14.72 -9.69
N ASP A 37 -32.49 13.68 -10.18
CA ASP A 37 -32.52 13.27 -11.58
C ASP A 37 -33.46 12.07 -11.74
N LEU A 38 -34.31 12.08 -12.75
CA LEU A 38 -35.28 11.02 -13.02
C LEU A 38 -34.96 10.30 -14.32
N VAL A 39 -34.93 8.96 -14.27
CA VAL A 39 -34.70 8.12 -15.46
C VAL A 39 -35.68 6.95 -15.45
N ALA A 40 -36.20 6.63 -16.63
CA ALA A 40 -37.29 5.64 -16.79
C ALA A 40 -36.78 4.22 -17.13
N ASP A 41 -35.48 3.98 -17.31
CA ASP A 41 -34.94 2.67 -17.66
C ASP A 41 -33.46 2.51 -17.21
N GLY A 42 -33.04 1.26 -17.07
CA GLY A 42 -31.72 0.94 -16.56
C GLY A 42 -30.56 1.27 -17.50
N LEU A 43 -30.75 1.25 -18.83
CA LEU A 43 -29.67 1.59 -19.78
C LEU A 43 -29.38 3.08 -19.77
N SER A 44 -30.42 3.91 -19.80
CA SER A 44 -30.30 5.37 -19.65
C SER A 44 -29.68 5.74 -18.30
N ALA A 45 -30.03 5.02 -17.22
CA ALA A 45 -29.44 5.21 -15.91
C ALA A 45 -27.93 4.95 -15.93
N LEU A 46 -27.47 3.84 -16.50
CA LEU A 46 -26.04 3.53 -16.62
C LEU A 46 -25.27 4.60 -17.40
N GLN A 47 -25.86 5.10 -18.50
CA GLN A 47 -25.24 6.17 -19.28
C GLN A 47 -25.09 7.44 -18.45
N GLN A 48 -26.15 7.88 -17.77
CA GLN A 48 -26.13 9.08 -16.94
C GLN A 48 -25.16 8.98 -15.77
N ILE A 49 -25.07 7.80 -15.12
CA ILE A 49 -24.13 7.54 -14.03
C ILE A 49 -22.67 7.67 -14.50
N ILE A 50 -22.35 7.23 -15.70
CA ILE A 50 -21.00 7.36 -16.27
C ILE A 50 -20.67 8.82 -16.60
N GLU A 51 -21.62 9.55 -17.19
CA GLU A 51 -21.43 10.95 -17.58
C GLU A 51 -21.37 11.88 -16.36
N SER A 52 -22.22 11.62 -15.37
CA SER A 52 -22.35 12.45 -14.17
C SER A 52 -22.77 11.63 -12.96
N PRO A 53 -21.79 11.05 -12.19
CA PRO A 53 -22.08 10.21 -11.05
C PRO A 53 -22.90 10.93 -9.97
N PRO A 54 -24.05 10.37 -9.53
CA PRO A 54 -24.86 10.93 -8.43
C PRO A 54 -24.26 10.61 -7.06
N ASP A 55 -24.78 11.25 -6.00
CA ASP A 55 -24.37 10.98 -4.62
C ASP A 55 -25.13 9.76 -4.04
N LEU A 56 -26.29 9.37 -4.59
CA LEU A 56 -27.09 8.20 -4.26
C LEU A 56 -27.93 7.76 -5.46
N ILE A 57 -28.19 6.46 -5.58
CA ILE A 57 -29.11 5.89 -6.58
C ILE A 57 -30.29 5.24 -5.85
N LEU A 58 -31.52 5.63 -6.23
CA LEU A 58 -32.75 4.92 -5.92
C LEU A 58 -33.14 4.12 -7.16
N LEU A 59 -33.20 2.81 -7.07
CA LEU A 59 -33.30 1.95 -8.24
C LEU A 59 -34.42 0.94 -8.08
N ASP A 60 -35.41 1.02 -8.94
CA ASP A 60 -36.43 -0.04 -9.00
C ASP A 60 -35.82 -1.35 -9.52
N VAL A 61 -36.22 -2.44 -8.91
CA VAL A 61 -35.77 -3.77 -9.30
C VAL A 61 -36.46 -4.23 -10.57
N MET A 62 -37.78 -3.99 -10.68
CA MET A 62 -38.62 -4.54 -11.72
C MET A 62 -38.79 -3.57 -12.90
N MET A 63 -37.82 -3.54 -13.79
CA MET A 63 -37.87 -2.68 -14.99
C MET A 63 -37.77 -3.52 -16.27
N PRO A 64 -38.37 -3.05 -17.38
CA PRO A 64 -38.24 -3.72 -18.68
C PRO A 64 -36.80 -3.59 -19.23
N GLY A 65 -36.32 -4.63 -19.89
CA GLY A 65 -34.99 -4.67 -20.46
C GLY A 65 -33.95 -5.21 -19.50
N ILE A 66 -33.22 -4.34 -18.80
CA ILE A 66 -32.32 -4.73 -17.72
C ILE A 66 -32.95 -4.38 -16.37
N ASP A 67 -32.90 -5.34 -15.45
CA ASP A 67 -33.44 -5.17 -14.11
C ASP A 67 -32.47 -4.39 -13.18
N GLY A 68 -32.95 -3.99 -12.00
CA GLY A 68 -32.16 -3.22 -11.05
C GLY A 68 -30.94 -3.99 -10.52
N TYR A 69 -30.97 -5.32 -10.48
CA TYR A 69 -29.84 -6.14 -10.07
C TYR A 69 -28.71 -6.11 -11.09
N GLU A 70 -29.05 -6.20 -12.38
CA GLU A 70 -28.05 -6.13 -13.44
C GLU A 70 -27.43 -4.75 -13.53
N VAL A 71 -28.23 -3.67 -13.35
CA VAL A 71 -27.70 -2.29 -13.25
C VAL A 71 -26.71 -2.19 -12.09
N THR A 72 -27.08 -2.71 -10.91
CA THR A 72 -26.21 -2.72 -9.72
C THR A 72 -24.89 -3.46 -10.00
N ARG A 73 -24.95 -4.66 -10.56
CA ARG A 73 -23.74 -5.43 -10.91
C ARG A 73 -22.80 -4.67 -11.86
N ARG A 74 -23.34 -4.01 -12.87
CA ARG A 74 -22.55 -3.20 -13.83
C ARG A 74 -21.91 -1.99 -13.19
N ILE A 75 -22.60 -1.30 -12.29
CA ILE A 75 -22.03 -0.18 -11.52
C ILE A 75 -20.87 -0.69 -10.65
N ARG A 76 -21.07 -1.77 -9.91
CA ARG A 76 -20.04 -2.34 -9.00
C ARG A 76 -18.84 -2.92 -9.73
N SER A 77 -19.01 -3.42 -10.95
CA SER A 77 -17.93 -3.95 -11.77
C SER A 77 -17.11 -2.88 -12.51
N ASN A 78 -17.52 -1.62 -12.48
CA ASN A 78 -16.80 -0.53 -13.15
C ASN A 78 -15.84 0.16 -12.18
N PRO A 79 -14.51 -0.06 -12.30
CA PRO A 79 -13.52 0.53 -11.40
C PRO A 79 -13.31 2.04 -11.59
N GLU A 80 -13.81 2.62 -12.67
CA GLU A 80 -13.70 4.05 -12.95
C GLU A 80 -14.76 4.88 -12.20
N LEU A 81 -15.84 4.24 -11.74
CA LEU A 81 -16.87 4.93 -10.98
C LEU A 81 -16.47 5.12 -9.51
N PRO A 82 -16.79 6.27 -8.90
CA PRO A 82 -16.66 6.42 -7.46
C PRO A 82 -17.65 5.48 -6.76
N TYR A 83 -17.43 5.24 -5.45
CA TYR A 83 -18.45 4.56 -4.66
C TYR A 83 -19.74 5.40 -4.64
N ILE A 84 -20.85 4.81 -5.08
CA ILE A 84 -22.18 5.40 -5.08
C ILE A 84 -23.09 4.42 -4.34
N PRO A 85 -23.71 4.81 -3.21
CA PRO A 85 -24.67 3.96 -2.54
C PRO A 85 -25.91 3.72 -3.41
N ILE A 86 -26.41 2.49 -3.40
CA ILE A 86 -27.58 2.05 -4.16
C ILE A 86 -28.65 1.53 -3.19
N LEU A 87 -29.80 2.21 -3.18
CA LEU A 87 -30.98 1.75 -2.48
C LEU A 87 -31.95 1.11 -3.49
N LEU A 88 -32.14 -0.18 -3.40
CA LEU A 88 -33.10 -0.90 -4.25
C LEU A 88 -34.53 -0.71 -3.75
N ILE A 89 -35.44 -0.46 -4.67
CA ILE A 89 -36.88 -0.38 -4.40
C ILE A 89 -37.53 -1.63 -5.00
N THR A 90 -38.22 -2.45 -4.21
CA THR A 90 -38.74 -3.75 -4.67
C THR A 90 -40.16 -4.02 -4.25
N ALA A 91 -40.92 -4.70 -5.11
CA ALA A 91 -42.20 -5.30 -4.78
C ALA A 91 -41.95 -6.75 -4.29
N PHE A 92 -41.92 -6.97 -3.05
CA PHE A 92 -41.42 -8.05 -2.19
C PHE A 92 -41.55 -9.51 -2.64
N THR A 93 -40.41 -10.27 -2.51
CA THR A 93 -40.32 -11.69 -2.08
C THR A 93 -39.05 -11.84 -1.23
N GLU A 94 -38.99 -12.82 -0.28
CA GLU A 94 -37.82 -13.06 0.58
C GLU A 94 -36.54 -13.33 -0.25
N SER A 95 -36.65 -13.94 -1.42
CA SER A 95 -35.55 -14.22 -2.33
C SER A 95 -34.97 -12.96 -2.98
N SER A 96 -35.76 -11.91 -3.19
CA SER A 96 -35.32 -10.66 -3.87
C SER A 96 -34.34 -9.84 -3.03
N VAL A 97 -34.41 -9.96 -1.70
CA VAL A 97 -33.51 -9.24 -0.79
C VAL A 97 -32.10 -9.80 -0.84
N VAL A 98 -31.97 -11.13 -0.79
CA VAL A 98 -30.68 -11.83 -0.86
C VAL A 98 -30.01 -11.54 -2.21
N GLU A 99 -30.76 -11.63 -3.30
CA GLU A 99 -30.26 -11.36 -4.65
C GLU A 99 -29.78 -9.91 -4.82
N GLY A 100 -30.47 -8.94 -4.22
CA GLY A 100 -30.07 -7.52 -4.26
C GLY A 100 -28.77 -7.25 -3.51
N LEU A 101 -28.61 -7.82 -2.32
CA LEU A 101 -27.37 -7.70 -1.55
C LEU A 101 -26.21 -8.43 -2.23
N ASP A 102 -26.45 -9.61 -2.81
CA ASP A 102 -25.45 -10.35 -3.59
C ASP A 102 -25.06 -9.60 -4.88
N ALA A 103 -25.97 -8.82 -5.47
CA ALA A 103 -25.66 -7.95 -6.59
C ALA A 103 -24.80 -6.72 -6.18
N GLY A 104 -24.66 -6.45 -4.88
CA GLY A 104 -23.84 -5.35 -4.34
C GLY A 104 -24.60 -4.08 -4.01
N ALA A 105 -25.94 -4.14 -3.82
CA ALA A 105 -26.71 -3.02 -3.30
C ALA A 105 -26.38 -2.79 -1.80
N ASP A 106 -26.52 -1.54 -1.35
CA ASP A 106 -26.18 -1.15 0.03
C ASP A 106 -27.38 -1.30 0.98
N ASP A 107 -28.60 -1.13 0.45
CA ASP A 107 -29.83 -1.30 1.20
C ASP A 107 -31.01 -1.54 0.24
N PHE A 108 -32.18 -1.87 0.79
CA PHE A 108 -33.42 -2.04 0.02
C PHE A 108 -34.62 -1.48 0.78
N ILE A 109 -35.66 -1.08 0.04
CA ILE A 109 -36.96 -0.67 0.59
C ILE A 109 -38.08 -1.34 -0.19
N ARG A 110 -39.17 -1.68 0.50
CA ARG A 110 -40.32 -2.43 -0.06
C ARG A 110 -41.41 -1.49 -0.49
N LYS A 111 -42.01 -1.75 -1.66
CA LYS A 111 -43.25 -1.11 -2.12
C LYS A 111 -44.45 -1.80 -1.49
N PRO A 112 -45.49 -1.09 -0.97
CA PRO A 112 -45.48 0.33 -0.72
C PRO A 112 -44.61 0.73 0.47
N PHE A 113 -43.86 1.82 0.37
CA PHE A 113 -42.98 2.30 1.43
C PHE A 113 -43.57 3.57 2.08
N ASP A 114 -43.21 3.75 3.34
CA ASP A 114 -43.48 4.96 4.09
C ASP A 114 -42.46 6.06 3.76
N THR A 115 -42.92 7.31 3.71
CA THR A 115 -42.07 8.46 3.42
C THR A 115 -40.92 8.60 4.43
N ASP A 116 -41.23 8.41 5.73
CA ASP A 116 -40.23 8.52 6.78
C ASP A 116 -39.18 7.39 6.70
N GLU A 117 -39.59 6.19 6.29
CA GLU A 117 -38.66 5.07 6.05
C GLU A 117 -37.72 5.38 4.88
N LEU A 118 -38.24 5.85 3.74
CA LEU A 118 -37.43 6.23 2.59
C LEU A 118 -36.40 7.29 2.98
N LEU A 119 -36.84 8.38 3.62
CA LEU A 119 -35.98 9.46 4.05
C LEU A 119 -34.91 9.01 5.05
N ALA A 120 -35.25 8.15 6.00
CA ALA A 120 -34.29 7.62 6.96
C ALA A 120 -33.17 6.83 6.28
N ARG A 121 -33.49 5.96 5.29
CA ARG A 121 -32.52 5.18 4.53
C ARG A 121 -31.66 6.07 3.64
N VAL A 122 -32.25 7.00 2.89
CA VAL A 122 -31.53 7.97 2.06
C VAL A 122 -30.52 8.74 2.89
N ARG A 123 -30.93 9.34 4.01
CA ARG A 123 -30.04 10.09 4.91
C ARG A 123 -28.94 9.21 5.51
N SER A 124 -29.21 7.93 5.78
CA SER A 124 -28.22 7.00 6.29
C SER A 124 -27.15 6.68 5.25
N LEU A 125 -27.56 6.41 4.01
CA LEU A 125 -26.67 6.08 2.90
C LEU A 125 -25.82 7.30 2.47
N LEU A 126 -26.39 8.49 2.44
CA LEU A 126 -25.66 9.72 2.15
C LEU A 126 -24.61 10.03 3.23
N ARG A 127 -24.93 9.81 4.52
CA ARG A 127 -23.92 9.95 5.59
C ARG A 127 -22.76 8.99 5.41
N LEU A 128 -23.02 7.73 5.02
CA LEU A 128 -21.99 6.76 4.71
C LEU A 128 -21.13 7.26 3.54
N LYS A 129 -21.76 7.70 2.45
CA LYS A 129 -21.08 8.26 1.27
C LYS A 129 -20.16 9.43 1.65
N HIS A 130 -20.68 10.43 2.38
CA HIS A 130 -19.90 11.58 2.81
C HIS A 130 -18.71 11.18 3.68
N SER A 131 -18.88 10.23 4.62
CA SER A 131 -17.79 9.74 5.45
C SER A 131 -16.69 9.07 4.64
N LEU A 132 -17.05 8.24 3.65
CA LEU A 132 -16.10 7.59 2.76
C LEU A 132 -15.37 8.60 1.87
N ASP A 133 -16.09 9.56 1.30
CA ASP A 133 -15.51 10.62 0.45
C ASP A 133 -14.54 11.51 1.26
N GLU A 134 -14.90 11.85 2.50
CA GLU A 134 -14.03 12.62 3.38
C GLU A 134 -12.76 11.85 3.73
N GLN A 135 -12.87 10.56 4.06
CA GLN A 135 -11.70 9.70 4.29
C GLN A 135 -10.78 9.62 3.07
N GLN A 136 -11.35 9.44 1.87
CA GLN A 136 -10.57 9.43 0.63
C GLN A 136 -9.90 10.79 0.36
N LYS A 137 -10.61 11.89 0.58
CA LYS A 137 -10.08 13.25 0.42
C LYS A 137 -8.91 13.49 1.38
N MET A 138 -9.06 13.13 2.64
CA MET A 138 -7.97 13.24 3.62
C MET A 138 -6.75 12.39 3.24
N ALA A 139 -6.98 11.16 2.78
CA ALA A 139 -5.90 10.28 2.32
C ALA A 139 -5.13 10.89 1.14
N ARG A 140 -5.83 11.44 0.14
CA ARG A 140 -5.22 12.15 -1.01
C ARG A 140 -4.46 13.40 -0.58
N GLN A 141 -5.05 14.23 0.29
CA GLN A 141 -4.39 15.44 0.79
C GLN A 141 -3.11 15.13 1.57
N ARG A 142 -3.13 14.09 2.40
CA ARG A 142 -1.96 13.62 3.14
C ARG A 142 -0.84 13.19 2.20
N GLU A 143 -1.18 12.50 1.13
CA GLU A 143 -0.22 12.03 0.14
C GLU A 143 0.41 13.20 -0.64
N ASP A 144 -0.41 14.12 -1.15
CA ASP A 144 0.05 15.31 -1.86
C ASP A 144 0.98 16.17 -0.98
N PHE A 145 0.66 16.26 0.31
CA PHE A 145 1.50 16.94 1.29
C PHE A 145 2.86 16.26 1.42
N VAL A 146 2.89 14.94 1.62
CA VAL A 146 4.15 14.18 1.76
C VAL A 146 4.98 14.24 0.49
N SER A 147 4.34 14.11 -0.68
CA SER A 147 5.02 14.18 -1.97
C SER A 147 5.70 15.54 -2.18
N ARG A 148 4.98 16.65 -1.91
CA ARG A 148 5.51 18.01 -1.99
C ARG A 148 6.65 18.23 -1.00
N MET A 149 6.45 17.90 0.27
CA MET A 149 7.50 18.05 1.28
C MET A 149 8.76 17.27 0.92
N THR A 150 8.60 16.05 0.39
CA THR A 150 9.74 15.21 -0.01
C THR A 150 10.52 15.86 -1.15
N HIS A 151 9.83 16.41 -2.16
CA HIS A 151 10.46 17.16 -3.25
C HIS A 151 11.23 18.37 -2.72
N ASP A 152 10.60 19.14 -1.84
CA ASP A 152 11.17 20.37 -1.29
C ASP A 152 12.37 20.11 -0.35
N LEU A 153 12.39 18.96 0.32
CA LEU A 153 13.54 18.51 1.11
C LEU A 153 14.67 17.93 0.24
N ARG A 154 14.34 17.22 -0.84
CA ARG A 154 15.34 16.63 -1.73
C ARG A 154 16.20 17.67 -2.42
N THR A 155 15.61 18.76 -2.89
CA THR A 155 16.31 19.81 -3.64
C THR A 155 17.48 20.42 -2.87
N PRO A 156 17.34 20.91 -1.61
CA PRO A 156 18.48 21.45 -0.85
C PRO A 156 19.49 20.37 -0.47
N LEU A 157 19.06 19.12 -0.23
CA LEU A 157 19.99 18.02 0.08
C LEU A 157 20.89 17.69 -1.12
N VAL A 158 20.33 17.62 -2.33
CA VAL A 158 21.11 17.40 -3.56
C VAL A 158 22.08 18.57 -3.81
N ALA A 159 21.65 19.82 -3.59
CA ALA A 159 22.50 20.98 -3.72
C ALA A 159 23.66 20.95 -2.70
N SER A 160 23.37 20.60 -1.44
CA SER A 160 24.37 20.43 -0.38
C SER A 160 25.36 19.32 -0.71
N ASP A 161 24.89 18.19 -1.20
CA ASP A 161 25.76 17.07 -1.60
C ASP A 161 26.72 17.48 -2.70
N ARG A 162 26.21 18.14 -3.74
CA ARG A 162 27.02 18.66 -4.84
C ARG A 162 28.10 19.63 -4.34
N MET A 163 27.74 20.55 -3.46
CA MET A 163 28.69 21.54 -2.91
C MET A 163 29.76 20.86 -2.06
N LEU A 164 29.39 19.93 -1.17
CA LEU A 164 30.33 19.19 -0.34
C LEU A 164 31.32 18.36 -1.19
N ASN A 165 30.84 17.73 -2.27
CA ASN A 165 31.70 16.99 -3.19
C ASN A 165 32.68 17.91 -3.93
N LEU A 166 32.28 19.13 -4.34
CA LEU A 166 33.18 20.13 -4.94
C LEU A 166 34.26 20.58 -3.97
N PHE A 167 33.94 20.76 -2.68
CA PHE A 167 34.94 21.02 -1.64
C PHE A 167 35.89 19.84 -1.44
N GLN A 168 35.36 18.62 -1.39
CA GLN A 168 36.19 17.41 -1.22
C GLN A 168 37.18 17.23 -2.37
N GLN A 169 36.79 17.61 -3.61
CA GLN A 169 37.61 17.59 -4.81
C GLN A 169 38.57 18.78 -4.89
N GLU A 170 38.60 19.70 -3.92
CA GLU A 170 39.46 20.91 -3.86
C GLU A 170 39.29 21.87 -5.04
N ILE A 171 38.07 21.91 -5.66
CA ILE A 171 37.83 22.77 -6.84
C ILE A 171 37.90 24.24 -6.48
N PHE A 172 37.50 24.63 -5.27
CA PHE A 172 37.50 26.04 -4.85
C PHE A 172 38.78 26.45 -4.13
N CYS A 173 39.37 25.59 -3.30
CA CYS A 173 40.57 25.85 -2.53
C CYS A 173 41.16 24.52 -2.02
N LYS A 174 42.45 24.53 -1.71
CA LYS A 174 43.09 23.43 -0.98
C LYS A 174 42.57 23.39 0.43
N ILE A 175 42.22 22.19 0.91
CA ILE A 175 41.70 21.98 2.25
C ILE A 175 42.64 21.09 3.07
N SER A 176 42.66 21.31 4.41
CA SER A 176 43.45 20.46 5.30
C SER A 176 42.89 19.04 5.41
N PRO A 177 43.71 18.07 5.84
CA PRO A 177 43.24 16.68 6.08
C PRO A 177 42.06 16.63 7.07
N GLU A 178 42.07 17.47 8.10
CA GLU A 178 40.98 17.57 9.09
C GLU A 178 39.69 18.07 8.44
N MET A 179 39.79 19.09 7.55
CA MET A 179 38.63 19.56 6.79
C MET A 179 38.10 18.50 5.83
N LYS A 180 38.97 17.72 5.16
CA LYS A 180 38.53 16.59 4.32
C LYS A 180 37.75 15.58 5.11
N GLN A 181 38.20 15.26 6.31
CA GLN A 181 37.51 14.32 7.20
C GLN A 181 36.14 14.87 7.65
N ALA A 182 36.09 16.14 8.02
CA ALA A 182 34.82 16.79 8.40
C ALA A 182 33.82 16.80 7.23
N ILE A 183 34.25 17.15 6.03
CA ILE A 183 33.42 17.14 4.81
C ILE A 183 32.94 15.73 4.50
N ALA A 184 33.78 14.71 4.64
CA ALA A 184 33.36 13.30 4.44
C ALA A 184 32.28 12.88 5.44
N VAL A 185 32.32 13.36 6.69
CA VAL A 185 31.25 13.14 7.67
C VAL A 185 29.95 13.85 7.25
N MET A 186 30.04 15.08 6.76
CA MET A 186 28.88 15.84 6.27
C MET A 186 28.25 15.19 5.05
N ILE A 187 29.03 14.70 4.09
CA ILE A 187 28.53 13.95 2.91
C ILE A 187 27.77 12.69 3.36
N ARG A 188 28.34 11.91 4.28
CA ARG A 188 27.64 10.72 4.81
C ARG A 188 26.32 11.08 5.50
N SER A 189 26.31 12.15 6.29
CA SER A 189 25.08 12.63 6.95
C SER A 189 24.03 13.07 5.95
N ASN A 190 24.43 13.81 4.92
CA ASN A 190 23.55 14.28 3.85
C ASN A 190 22.96 13.11 3.03
N HIS A 191 23.77 12.10 2.71
CA HIS A 191 23.32 10.86 2.08
C HIS A 191 22.28 10.13 2.93
N ASN A 192 22.50 10.00 4.24
CA ASN A 192 21.58 9.37 5.17
C ASN A 192 20.23 10.12 5.20
N LEU A 193 20.24 11.46 5.21
CA LEU A 193 19.02 12.28 5.16
C LEU A 193 18.28 12.08 3.85
N THR A 194 18.98 12.10 2.72
CA THR A 194 18.39 11.85 1.39
C THR A 194 17.73 10.48 1.33
N GLN A 195 18.38 9.45 1.85
CA GLN A 195 17.84 8.10 1.90
C GLN A 195 16.61 8.02 2.82
N MET A 196 16.63 8.71 3.97
CA MET A 196 15.48 8.79 4.89
C MET A 196 14.26 9.42 4.20
N VAL A 197 14.45 10.56 3.51
CA VAL A 197 13.40 11.26 2.78
C VAL A 197 12.81 10.37 1.67
N ASN A 198 13.67 9.69 0.90
CA ASN A 198 13.23 8.77 -0.15
C ASN A 198 12.45 7.55 0.43
N ASN A 199 12.95 6.97 1.53
CA ASN A 199 12.26 5.84 2.18
C ASN A 199 10.89 6.26 2.72
N LEU A 200 10.78 7.47 3.26
CA LEU A 200 9.51 7.99 3.76
C LEU A 200 8.47 8.10 2.63
N LEU A 201 8.87 8.64 1.47
CA LEU A 201 8.00 8.73 0.30
C LEU A 201 7.52 7.34 -0.16
N GLU A 202 8.44 6.36 -0.22
CA GLU A 202 8.12 5.00 -0.66
C GLU A 202 7.13 4.32 0.30
N VAL A 203 7.31 4.48 1.61
CA VAL A 203 6.36 3.98 2.61
C VAL A 203 4.96 4.53 2.33
N TYR A 204 4.82 5.85 2.12
CA TYR A 204 3.53 6.45 1.83
C TYR A 204 2.91 6.00 0.51
N ARG A 205 3.72 5.78 -0.55
CA ARG A 205 3.24 5.29 -1.84
C ARG A 205 2.69 3.86 -1.76
N ILE A 206 3.39 2.99 -1.03
CA ILE A 206 2.94 1.59 -0.85
C ILE A 206 1.65 1.56 -0.02
N GLU A 207 1.58 2.30 1.10
CA GLU A 207 0.41 2.32 1.97
C GLU A 207 -0.82 2.95 1.32
N ALA A 208 -0.63 3.91 0.41
CA ALA A 208 -1.70 4.47 -0.39
C ALA A 208 -2.18 3.53 -1.52
N GLY A 209 -1.59 2.34 -1.67
CA GLY A 209 -1.91 1.39 -2.74
C GLY A 209 -1.56 1.87 -4.15
N LYS A 210 -0.73 2.93 -4.27
CA LYS A 210 -0.37 3.55 -5.56
C LYS A 210 0.93 3.04 -6.16
N LYS A 211 1.66 2.19 -5.44
CA LYS A 211 2.85 1.58 -5.98
C LYS A 211 2.47 0.39 -6.83
N THR A 212 2.57 0.53 -8.14
CA THR A 212 2.53 -0.59 -9.07
C THR A 212 3.87 -1.31 -9.02
N LEU A 213 3.84 -2.61 -8.69
CA LEU A 213 5.03 -3.46 -8.77
C LEU A 213 5.29 -3.82 -10.23
N ASN A 214 6.53 -3.72 -10.65
CA ASN A 214 6.96 -4.20 -11.95
C ASN A 214 7.26 -5.71 -11.84
N SER A 215 6.22 -6.53 -12.02
CA SER A 215 6.30 -7.98 -11.83
C SER A 215 7.07 -8.63 -12.97
N GLU A 216 8.23 -9.18 -12.66
CA GLU A 216 9.07 -9.99 -13.56
C GLU A 216 9.51 -11.28 -12.85
N THR A 217 10.03 -12.22 -13.65
CA THR A 217 10.62 -13.45 -13.09
C THR A 217 11.96 -13.14 -12.44
N CYS A 218 12.08 -13.40 -11.14
CA CYS A 218 13.26 -13.10 -10.34
C CYS A 218 13.90 -14.38 -9.80
N ASN A 219 15.16 -14.61 -10.10
CA ASN A 219 15.99 -15.64 -9.45
C ASN A 219 16.56 -15.06 -8.17
N LEU A 220 16.04 -15.50 -7.03
CA LEU A 220 16.44 -14.96 -5.73
C LEU A 220 17.86 -15.42 -5.31
N SER A 221 18.33 -16.56 -5.80
CA SER A 221 19.71 -17.04 -5.52
C SER A 221 20.73 -16.11 -6.17
N GLU A 222 20.55 -15.78 -7.45
CA GLU A 222 21.43 -14.85 -8.16
C GLU A 222 21.38 -13.46 -7.51
N MET A 223 20.19 -13.00 -7.16
CA MET A 223 20.01 -11.71 -6.49
C MET A 223 20.71 -11.63 -5.15
N LEU A 224 20.65 -12.69 -4.33
CA LEU A 224 21.37 -12.75 -3.04
C LEU A 224 22.88 -12.75 -3.22
N ILE A 225 23.39 -13.49 -4.21
CA ILE A 225 24.82 -13.50 -4.55
C ILE A 225 25.27 -12.09 -4.94
N GLU A 226 24.58 -11.41 -5.83
CA GLU A 226 24.87 -10.03 -6.24
C GLU A 226 24.91 -9.06 -5.04
N VAL A 227 23.92 -9.15 -4.13
CA VAL A 227 23.86 -8.29 -2.93
C VAL A 227 25.00 -8.61 -1.96
N VAL A 228 25.33 -9.88 -1.77
CA VAL A 228 26.46 -10.30 -0.91
C VAL A 228 27.79 -9.81 -1.50
N GLU A 229 28.03 -9.95 -2.80
CA GLU A 229 29.23 -9.45 -3.47
C GLU A 229 29.38 -7.93 -3.33
N GLU A 230 28.28 -7.17 -3.47
CA GLU A 230 28.29 -5.71 -3.29
C GLU A 230 28.63 -5.28 -1.86
N LEU A 231 28.13 -5.99 -0.85
CA LEU A 231 28.29 -5.63 0.56
C LEU A 231 29.54 -6.27 1.21
N ASN A 232 30.17 -7.24 0.56
CA ASN A 232 31.34 -7.95 1.06
C ASN A 232 32.54 -7.02 1.39
N PRO A 233 32.88 -5.97 0.59
CA PRO A 233 33.92 -5.03 0.97
C PRO A 233 33.65 -4.36 2.33
N ILE A 234 32.41 -3.97 2.60
CA ILE A 234 32.00 -3.33 3.85
C ILE A 234 32.10 -4.28 5.04
N ALA A 235 31.73 -5.55 4.84
CA ALA A 235 31.88 -6.59 5.85
C ALA A 235 33.37 -6.86 6.15
N ASN A 236 34.19 -7.00 5.10
CA ASN A 236 35.63 -7.23 5.22
C ASN A 236 36.35 -6.08 5.92
N ASP A 237 36.00 -4.82 5.65
CA ASP A 237 36.56 -3.64 6.34
C ASP A 237 36.29 -3.67 7.85
N LYS A 238 35.21 -4.35 8.28
CA LYS A 238 34.90 -4.60 9.68
C LYS A 238 35.50 -5.93 10.24
N GLY A 239 36.15 -6.74 9.41
CA GLY A 239 36.66 -8.05 9.79
C GLY A 239 35.57 -9.12 9.97
N LEU A 240 34.39 -8.93 9.33
CA LEU A 240 33.27 -9.87 9.39
C LEU A 240 33.30 -10.82 8.19
N THR A 241 32.85 -12.06 8.42
CA THR A 241 32.58 -12.99 7.32
C THR A 241 31.15 -12.76 6.79
N LEU A 242 31.01 -12.72 5.47
CA LEU A 242 29.70 -12.63 4.80
C LEU A 242 29.59 -13.74 3.77
N LYS A 243 28.60 -14.62 3.93
CA LYS A 243 28.43 -15.82 3.09
C LYS A 243 26.99 -15.94 2.59
N VAL A 244 26.84 -16.61 1.43
CA VAL A 244 25.54 -17.06 0.94
C VAL A 244 25.56 -18.58 0.79
N ASP A 245 24.51 -19.24 1.25
CA ASP A 245 24.31 -20.68 1.10
C ASP A 245 23.06 -20.94 0.22
N THR A 246 23.32 -21.45 -0.97
CA THR A 246 22.31 -21.84 -1.96
C THR A 246 22.20 -23.35 -2.13
N SER A 247 22.95 -24.14 -1.35
CA SER A 247 23.11 -25.59 -1.51
C SER A 247 21.80 -26.37 -1.43
N ALA A 248 20.82 -25.85 -0.68
CA ALA A 248 19.50 -26.45 -0.57
C ALA A 248 18.70 -26.39 -1.89
N LEU A 249 18.93 -25.38 -2.74
CA LEU A 249 18.27 -25.23 -4.03
C LEU A 249 18.93 -26.02 -5.15
N GLU A 250 20.24 -26.27 -5.07
CA GLU A 250 20.98 -27.04 -6.10
C GLU A 250 20.39 -28.43 -6.35
N LYS A 251 19.72 -28.99 -5.31
CA LYS A 251 19.07 -30.30 -5.39
C LYS A 251 17.68 -30.28 -6.03
N LEU A 252 17.10 -29.09 -6.24
CA LEU A 252 15.71 -28.90 -6.65
C LEU A 252 15.56 -28.56 -8.15
N GLY A 253 16.67 -28.27 -8.86
CA GLY A 253 16.72 -28.00 -10.30
C GLY A 253 16.71 -26.51 -10.65
N GLU A 254 16.75 -26.20 -11.96
CA GLU A 254 17.00 -24.86 -12.50
C GLU A 254 15.94 -23.79 -12.14
N ASN A 255 14.72 -24.20 -11.76
CA ASN A 255 13.65 -23.27 -11.37
C ASN A 255 13.50 -23.12 -9.85
N ALA A 256 14.46 -23.61 -9.08
CA ALA A 256 14.46 -23.46 -7.63
C ALA A 256 14.84 -22.02 -7.23
N GLY A 257 14.11 -21.47 -6.27
CA GLY A 257 14.34 -20.10 -5.80
C GLY A 257 13.85 -18.99 -6.74
N VAL A 258 13.00 -19.32 -7.73
CA VAL A 258 12.43 -18.37 -8.68
C VAL A 258 11.06 -17.91 -8.18
N VAL A 259 10.83 -16.59 -8.15
CA VAL A 259 9.56 -15.94 -7.79
C VAL A 259 9.16 -14.93 -8.86
N THR A 260 7.88 -14.53 -8.86
CA THR A 260 7.41 -13.40 -9.66
C THR A 260 7.33 -12.17 -8.75
N GLY A 261 8.02 -11.09 -9.12
CA GLY A 261 8.02 -9.86 -8.31
C GLY A 261 8.82 -8.73 -8.93
N ASP A 262 8.91 -7.62 -8.21
CA ASP A 262 9.72 -6.46 -8.60
C ASP A 262 11.16 -6.66 -8.13
N ARG A 263 12.07 -6.92 -9.09
CA ARG A 263 13.48 -7.20 -8.83
C ARG A 263 14.17 -6.09 -8.02
N LEU A 264 13.87 -4.84 -8.34
CA LEU A 264 14.51 -3.70 -7.67
C LEU A 264 14.08 -3.60 -6.21
N GLU A 265 12.79 -3.80 -5.94
CA GLU A 265 12.27 -3.73 -4.59
C GLU A 265 12.69 -4.94 -3.74
N LEU A 266 12.68 -6.14 -4.29
CA LEU A 266 13.18 -7.34 -3.60
C LEU A 266 14.67 -7.22 -3.29
N ARG A 267 15.48 -6.75 -4.24
CA ARG A 267 16.90 -6.47 -4.01
C ARG A 267 17.12 -5.45 -2.89
N ARG A 268 16.28 -4.42 -2.82
CA ARG A 268 16.29 -3.42 -1.75
C ARG A 268 16.01 -4.04 -0.37
N VAL A 269 15.06 -4.99 -0.28
CA VAL A 269 14.80 -5.74 0.96
C VAL A 269 16.07 -6.45 1.42
N PHE A 270 16.70 -7.25 0.56
CA PHE A 270 17.89 -8.02 0.94
C PHE A 270 19.09 -7.14 1.26
N SER A 271 19.32 -6.08 0.48
CA SER A 271 20.39 -5.10 0.77
C SER A 271 20.16 -4.43 2.14
N ASN A 272 18.92 -4.10 2.50
CA ASN A 272 18.60 -3.52 3.79
C ASN A 272 18.81 -4.50 4.94
N LEU A 273 18.38 -5.76 4.81
CA LEU A 273 18.50 -6.77 5.84
C LEU A 273 19.97 -7.15 6.08
N ILE A 274 20.72 -7.43 5.00
CA ILE A 274 22.17 -7.76 5.09
C ILE A 274 22.97 -6.55 5.58
N GLY A 275 22.66 -5.34 5.10
CA GLY A 275 23.28 -4.10 5.57
C GLY A 275 23.04 -3.86 7.07
N ASN A 276 21.84 -4.17 7.57
CA ASN A 276 21.56 -4.13 9.01
C ASN A 276 22.35 -5.19 9.77
N ALA A 277 22.44 -6.40 9.27
CA ALA A 277 23.25 -7.46 9.87
C ALA A 277 24.73 -7.05 10.02
N ILE A 278 25.34 -6.50 8.94
CA ILE A 278 26.72 -5.97 8.97
C ILE A 278 26.84 -4.81 9.98
N LYS A 279 25.84 -3.94 10.05
CA LYS A 279 25.85 -2.77 10.93
C LYS A 279 25.83 -3.15 12.40
N PHE A 280 25.05 -4.16 12.78
CA PHE A 280 24.81 -4.55 14.18
C PHE A 280 25.67 -5.72 14.64
N THR A 281 26.56 -6.23 13.79
CA THR A 281 27.58 -7.23 14.13
C THR A 281 28.95 -6.56 14.25
N ASP A 282 29.67 -6.81 15.35
CA ASP A 282 31.04 -6.30 15.56
C ASP A 282 32.09 -7.38 15.34
N THR A 283 31.75 -8.63 15.64
CA THR A 283 32.66 -9.77 15.48
C THR A 283 31.88 -11.01 15.05
N GLY A 284 32.49 -11.88 14.26
CA GLY A 284 31.84 -13.09 13.74
C GLY A 284 31.41 -12.95 12.30
N GLY A 285 30.15 -13.20 11.96
CA GLY A 285 29.73 -13.21 10.57
C GLY A 285 28.24 -13.12 10.33
N ILE A 286 27.92 -13.03 9.05
CA ILE A 286 26.58 -13.01 8.51
C ILE A 286 26.45 -14.13 7.48
N GLU A 287 25.34 -14.88 7.53
CA GLU A 287 25.01 -15.92 6.56
C GLU A 287 23.62 -15.70 5.99
N ALA A 288 23.52 -15.65 4.66
CA ALA A 288 22.25 -15.63 3.95
C ALA A 288 21.98 -17.03 3.36
N ARG A 289 20.91 -17.66 3.81
CA ARG A 289 20.49 -19.00 3.33
C ARG A 289 19.20 -18.88 2.54
N ILE A 290 19.09 -19.67 1.47
CA ILE A 290 17.86 -19.74 0.66
C ILE A 290 17.47 -21.21 0.47
N PHE A 291 16.19 -21.49 0.69
CA PHE A 291 15.64 -22.84 0.52
C PHE A 291 14.14 -22.77 0.18
N GLU A 292 13.61 -23.88 -0.34
CA GLU A 292 12.18 -24.05 -0.51
C GLU A 292 11.61 -24.82 0.65
N SER A 293 10.54 -24.28 1.26
CA SER A 293 9.91 -24.92 2.40
C SER A 293 9.08 -26.13 1.95
N ALA A 294 9.36 -27.30 2.52
CA ALA A 294 8.66 -28.57 2.29
C ALA A 294 7.62 -28.88 3.38
N GLU A 295 7.50 -28.04 4.40
CA GLU A 295 6.62 -28.30 5.55
C GLU A 295 5.21 -27.70 5.35
N ASN A 296 4.20 -28.51 5.67
CA ASN A 296 2.78 -28.17 5.78
C ASN A 296 2.04 -27.72 4.50
N ASN A 297 2.00 -28.56 3.45
CA ASN A 297 1.17 -28.34 2.26
C ASN A 297 1.40 -27.04 1.45
N ASP A 298 2.28 -26.14 1.87
CA ASP A 298 2.66 -24.91 1.17
C ASP A 298 3.93 -25.13 0.32
N LYS A 299 3.82 -26.01 -0.68
CA LYS A 299 4.91 -26.30 -1.62
C LYS A 299 5.34 -25.16 -2.54
N ASN A 300 4.80 -23.94 -2.32
CA ASN A 300 4.99 -22.80 -3.23
C ASN A 300 5.71 -21.62 -2.61
N LEU A 301 6.41 -21.76 -1.48
CA LEU A 301 7.14 -20.68 -0.84
C LEU A 301 8.66 -20.84 -0.99
N VAL A 302 9.34 -19.74 -1.34
CA VAL A 302 10.80 -19.61 -1.23
C VAL A 302 11.09 -18.86 0.06
N THR A 303 11.94 -19.44 0.90
CA THR A 303 12.35 -18.89 2.20
C THR A 303 13.79 -18.41 2.15
N ILE A 304 14.04 -17.20 2.61
CA ILE A 304 15.37 -16.61 2.75
C ILE A 304 15.58 -16.29 4.23
N GLU A 305 16.65 -16.80 4.80
CA GLU A 305 17.10 -16.49 6.16
C GLU A 305 18.40 -15.70 6.12
N ILE A 306 18.45 -14.61 6.87
CA ILE A 306 19.65 -13.79 7.06
C ILE A 306 19.97 -13.84 8.54
N GLU A 307 21.01 -14.59 8.88
CA GLU A 307 21.51 -14.81 10.24
C GLU A 307 22.73 -13.93 10.49
N ASP A 308 22.75 -13.26 11.63
CA ASP A 308 23.89 -12.48 12.13
C ASP A 308 24.30 -12.93 13.54
N THR A 309 25.57 -12.78 13.87
CA THR A 309 26.12 -13.04 15.21
C THR A 309 26.26 -11.77 16.04
N GLY A 310 25.39 -10.80 15.80
CA GLY A 310 25.43 -9.48 16.42
C GLY A 310 24.88 -9.42 17.84
N TYR A 311 24.52 -8.21 18.29
CA TYR A 311 24.05 -8.00 19.67
C TYR A 311 22.72 -8.65 20.01
N GLY A 312 21.95 -9.05 18.99
CA GLY A 312 20.59 -9.51 19.15
C GLY A 312 19.61 -8.39 19.55
N ILE A 313 18.34 -8.74 19.62
CA ILE A 313 17.22 -7.83 19.88
C ILE A 313 16.40 -8.38 21.05
N ALA A 314 16.10 -7.52 22.03
CA ALA A 314 15.29 -7.90 23.16
C ALA A 314 13.87 -8.30 22.74
N ALA A 315 13.27 -9.30 23.39
CA ALA A 315 11.95 -9.81 23.05
C ALA A 315 10.86 -8.69 22.98
N GLU A 316 10.97 -7.70 23.88
CA GLU A 316 10.07 -6.54 23.92
C GLU A 316 10.15 -5.67 22.67
N ASP A 317 11.33 -5.58 22.05
CA ASP A 317 11.57 -4.76 20.84
C ASP A 317 11.25 -5.52 19.55
N GLN A 318 11.28 -6.88 19.55
CA GLN A 318 11.06 -7.69 18.34
C GLN A 318 9.66 -7.48 17.74
N ALA A 319 8.64 -7.30 18.58
CA ALA A 319 7.27 -7.05 18.12
C ALA A 319 7.14 -5.69 17.38
N THR A 320 8.00 -4.72 17.70
CA THR A 320 7.87 -3.33 17.25
C THR A 320 8.95 -2.87 16.28
N ILE A 321 9.99 -3.70 15.98
CA ILE A 321 11.10 -3.28 15.09
C ILE A 321 10.66 -2.99 13.65
N PHE A 322 9.51 -3.52 13.24
CA PHE A 322 8.91 -3.25 11.93
C PHE A 322 7.98 -2.03 11.93
N GLU A 323 7.81 -1.35 13.07
CA GLU A 323 7.06 -0.09 13.14
C GLU A 323 7.88 1.08 12.58
N ARG A 324 7.17 2.14 12.14
CA ARG A 324 7.81 3.35 11.59
C ARG A 324 8.63 4.08 12.65
N PHE A 325 9.81 4.57 12.25
CA PHE A 325 10.71 5.35 13.09
C PHE A 325 11.20 4.64 14.36
N ARG A 326 11.00 3.31 14.43
CA ARG A 326 11.48 2.54 15.57
C ARG A 326 12.98 2.31 15.45
N GLN A 327 13.71 2.63 16.50
CA GLN A 327 15.14 2.39 16.64
C GLN A 327 15.34 1.54 17.89
N GLY A 328 16.15 0.50 17.80
CA GLY A 328 16.52 -0.30 18.96
C GLY A 328 17.29 0.54 20.01
N ARG A 329 17.41 0.03 21.22
CA ARG A 329 18.10 0.71 22.34
C ARG A 329 19.56 1.06 22.05
N ASN A 330 20.22 0.33 21.14
CA ASN A 330 21.55 0.65 20.65
C ASN A 330 21.47 1.77 19.61
N LYS A 331 21.82 3.01 20.00
CA LYS A 331 21.79 4.25 19.20
C LYS A 331 22.73 4.26 17.97
N ARG A 332 22.89 3.15 17.26
CA ARG A 332 23.58 3.17 15.97
C ARG A 332 22.67 3.80 14.93
N ALA A 333 23.13 4.90 14.32
CA ALA A 333 22.36 5.73 13.43
C ALA A 333 21.58 4.93 12.35
N GLY A 334 20.28 5.15 12.28
CA GLY A 334 19.38 4.61 11.27
C GLY A 334 18.07 5.38 11.28
N SER A 335 17.35 5.40 10.16
CA SER A 335 16.08 6.14 10.04
C SER A 335 14.91 5.50 10.78
N GLY A 336 15.02 4.21 11.13
CA GLY A 336 13.88 3.43 11.62
C GLY A 336 12.80 3.17 10.56
N LEU A 337 13.10 3.43 9.29
CA LEU A 337 12.17 3.21 8.16
C LEU A 337 12.54 1.99 7.32
N GLY A 338 13.79 1.52 7.39
CA GLY A 338 14.27 0.44 6.51
C GLY A 338 13.52 -0.87 6.72
N LEU A 339 13.42 -1.35 7.97
CA LEU A 339 12.71 -2.61 8.27
C LEU A 339 11.20 -2.49 7.99
N HIS A 340 10.58 -1.35 8.32
CA HIS A 340 9.19 -1.09 7.98
C HIS A 340 8.94 -1.16 6.47
N LEU A 341 9.79 -0.50 5.68
CA LEU A 341 9.70 -0.54 4.22
C LEU A 341 9.95 -1.95 3.67
N SER A 342 10.93 -2.69 4.23
CA SER A 342 11.16 -4.09 3.84
C SER A 342 9.93 -4.95 4.07
N ARG A 343 9.23 -4.78 5.20
CA ARG A 343 7.99 -5.48 5.49
C ARG A 343 6.89 -5.14 4.48
N LEU A 344 6.67 -3.85 4.21
CA LEU A 344 5.67 -3.42 3.23
C LEU A 344 5.95 -3.97 1.81
N ILE A 345 7.23 -3.99 1.39
CA ILE A 345 7.61 -4.56 0.10
C ILE A 345 7.31 -6.06 0.06
N VAL A 346 7.69 -6.81 1.08
CA VAL A 346 7.46 -8.26 1.16
C VAL A 346 5.95 -8.56 1.17
N GLU A 347 5.16 -7.83 1.98
CA GLU A 347 3.70 -7.95 2.03
C GLU A 347 3.05 -7.62 0.67
N ALA A 348 3.53 -6.60 -0.04
CA ALA A 348 3.06 -6.25 -1.39
C ALA A 348 3.36 -7.35 -2.44
N HIS A 349 4.33 -8.23 -2.16
CA HIS A 349 4.61 -9.43 -2.97
C HIS A 349 3.86 -10.68 -2.47
N GLY A 350 2.88 -10.52 -1.57
CA GLY A 350 2.13 -11.63 -0.98
C GLY A 350 2.94 -12.51 -0.02
N GLY A 351 4.10 -12.02 0.43
CA GLY A 351 5.01 -12.70 1.34
C GLY A 351 4.87 -12.29 2.79
N ALA A 352 5.74 -12.81 3.64
CA ALA A 352 5.86 -12.47 5.05
C ALA A 352 7.31 -12.30 5.46
N ILE A 353 7.57 -11.42 6.45
CA ILE A 353 8.87 -11.24 7.08
C ILE A 353 8.74 -11.42 8.59
N GLU A 354 9.63 -12.21 9.16
CA GLU A 354 9.66 -12.52 10.58
C GLU A 354 11.08 -12.33 11.14
N ILE A 355 11.18 -12.29 12.47
CA ILE A 355 12.45 -12.23 13.17
C ILE A 355 12.44 -13.20 14.34
N PHE A 356 13.59 -13.87 14.54
CA PHE A 356 13.94 -14.54 15.78
C PHE A 356 15.28 -13.99 16.25
N SER A 357 15.39 -13.57 17.52
CA SER A 357 16.62 -12.98 18.03
C SER A 357 16.77 -13.22 19.53
N GLU A 358 18.02 -13.43 19.95
CA GLU A 358 18.40 -13.51 21.37
C GLU A 358 19.52 -12.51 21.65
N VAL A 359 19.37 -11.75 22.74
CA VAL A 359 20.39 -10.77 23.14
C VAL A 359 21.73 -11.46 23.38
N GLY A 360 22.78 -10.99 22.72
CA GLY A 360 24.15 -11.53 22.80
C GLY A 360 24.42 -12.75 21.91
N LYS A 361 23.41 -13.25 21.17
CA LYS A 361 23.60 -14.37 20.24
C LYS A 361 23.43 -13.99 18.77
N GLY A 362 22.72 -12.90 18.50
CA GLY A 362 22.45 -12.42 17.15
C GLY A 362 20.97 -12.49 16.77
N SER A 363 20.70 -12.35 15.47
CA SER A 363 19.33 -12.34 14.93
C SER A 363 19.23 -13.16 13.65
N VAL A 364 18.05 -13.71 13.40
CA VAL A 364 17.66 -14.37 12.15
C VAL A 364 16.43 -13.66 11.60
N PHE A 365 16.58 -13.03 10.44
CA PHE A 365 15.46 -12.48 9.67
C PHE A 365 15.03 -13.50 8.62
N THR A 366 13.76 -13.88 8.63
CA THR A 366 13.17 -14.84 7.70
C THR A 366 12.19 -14.15 6.77
N VAL A 367 12.45 -14.20 5.47
CA VAL A 367 11.57 -13.70 4.42
C VAL A 367 10.97 -14.88 3.67
N ARG A 368 9.65 -14.93 3.55
CA ARG A 368 8.93 -15.95 2.77
C ARG A 368 8.21 -15.28 1.61
N LEU A 369 8.44 -15.78 0.39
CA LEU A 369 7.83 -15.25 -0.83
C LEU A 369 7.14 -16.37 -1.62
N PRO A 370 5.93 -16.15 -2.16
CA PRO A 370 5.27 -17.12 -3.01
C PRO A 370 6.00 -17.26 -4.35
N LYS A 371 6.14 -18.50 -4.86
CA LYS A 371 6.75 -18.78 -6.17
C LYS A 371 5.96 -18.17 -7.34
N GLN A 372 4.63 -18.17 -7.23
CA GLN A 372 3.73 -17.47 -8.14
C GLN A 372 2.93 -16.47 -7.33
N SER A 373 3.06 -15.19 -7.63
CA SER A 373 2.08 -14.22 -7.19
C SER A 373 0.73 -14.62 -7.81
N GLN A 374 -0.23 -15.07 -7.01
CA GLN A 374 -1.63 -14.93 -7.39
C GLN A 374 -1.90 -13.42 -7.36
N LEU A 375 -1.58 -12.77 -8.48
CA LEU A 375 -2.11 -11.45 -8.75
C LEU A 375 -3.61 -11.64 -8.89
N ASN A 376 -4.34 -11.36 -7.80
CA ASN A 376 -5.78 -11.19 -7.85
C ASN A 376 -6.03 -10.03 -8.83
N ASN A 377 -6.56 -10.40 -10.01
CA ASN A 377 -7.15 -9.48 -10.97
C ASN A 377 -8.36 -8.77 -10.35
#